data_39c48cafec8d0af910365df7b1c98894
#
_entry.id   39c48cafec8d0af910365df7b1c98894
#
_cell.length_a   1.000
_cell.length_b   1.000
_cell.length_c   1.000
_cell.angle_alpha   90.00
_cell.angle_beta   90.00
_cell.angle_gamma   90.00
#
_symmetry.space_group_name_H-M   'P 1'
#
loop_
_entity.id
_entity.type
_entity.pdbx_description
1 polymer ?
#
loop_
_entity_poly.entity_id
_entity_poly.type
_entity_poly.pdbx_seq_one_letter_code
_entity_poly.pdbx_strand_id
1 'polypeptide(L)'
;MTSKNTLIAMTMIALGILLALIGYFSGGRWLILKDSEGLYVPSNTKLVSQSYALDAFTSINIVNDYGDVEIVASGRDFKLDTKVLEQADVTYHIDNGTLTIETMAKKKDGFQFGFGNLSSPSIKLYVPKDTKIEAIVIDSNFGDTAIHGLQYQQLNLIQDYGDITFNNTTGDRTEIRQSFGDLTLQQLTSNGFTIESEHGDIDIDGTLNGQSTITSSFGDTTLHLQNKQSDVGYDLKTDFGDVTINDEEQSGTVTQVTKGEHQLNVSLSHGDIDVSLK
;
A
#
# COMPACT_ATOMS: atom_id res chain seq x y z
N MET A 1 2.06 52.48 -11.50
CA MET A 1 0.62 52.73 -11.32
C MET A 1 -0.11 51.36 -11.51
N THR A 2 -0.60 50.77 -10.44
CA THR A 2 -1.44 49.57 -10.52
C THR A 2 -2.77 49.93 -11.16
N SER A 3 -3.25 49.16 -12.14
CA SER A 3 -4.54 49.45 -12.79
C SER A 3 -5.69 49.36 -11.77
N LYS A 4 -6.78 50.11 -11.96
CA LYS A 4 -7.97 50.03 -11.09
C LYS A 4 -8.46 48.57 -10.94
N ASN A 5 -8.36 47.78 -11.99
CA ASN A 5 -8.77 46.39 -11.98
C ASN A 5 -7.86 45.52 -11.08
N THR A 6 -6.53 45.78 -11.04
CA THR A 6 -5.59 45.07 -10.16
C THR A 6 -5.88 45.40 -8.71
N LEU A 7 -6.22 46.67 -8.39
CA LEU A 7 -6.55 47.06 -7.03
C LEU A 7 -7.84 46.38 -6.54
N ILE A 8 -8.88 46.32 -7.40
CA ILE A 8 -10.15 45.67 -7.09
C ILE A 8 -9.91 44.16 -6.86
N ALA A 9 -9.11 43.49 -7.72
CA ALA A 9 -8.80 42.08 -7.57
C ALA A 9 -8.05 41.81 -6.24
N MET A 10 -7.04 42.61 -5.89
CA MET A 10 -6.34 42.50 -4.61
C MET A 10 -7.25 42.68 -3.41
N THR A 11 -8.17 43.65 -3.47
CA THR A 11 -9.15 43.88 -2.40
C THR A 11 -10.10 42.71 -2.23
N MET A 12 -10.58 42.12 -3.34
CA MET A 12 -11.43 40.91 -3.28
C MET A 12 -10.70 39.70 -2.71
N ILE A 13 -9.44 39.49 -3.08
CA ILE A 13 -8.60 38.41 -2.54
C ILE A 13 -8.40 38.62 -1.03
N ALA A 14 -8.04 39.83 -0.60
CA ALA A 14 -7.85 40.14 0.81
C ALA A 14 -9.15 39.95 1.63
N LEU A 15 -10.29 40.33 1.07
CA LEU A 15 -11.59 40.13 1.70
C LEU A 15 -11.93 38.62 1.79
N GLY A 16 -11.65 37.87 0.74
CA GLY A 16 -11.85 36.41 0.74
C GLY A 16 -10.99 35.72 1.81
N ILE A 17 -9.71 36.09 1.93
CA ILE A 17 -8.82 35.57 2.98
C ILE A 17 -9.34 35.93 4.36
N LEU A 18 -9.78 37.18 4.56
CA LEU A 18 -10.33 37.64 5.84
C LEU A 18 -11.57 36.86 6.25
N LEU A 19 -12.50 36.62 5.31
CA LEU A 19 -13.69 35.81 5.55
C LEU A 19 -13.36 34.35 5.86
N ALA A 20 -12.38 33.77 5.15
CA ALA A 20 -11.88 32.44 5.43
C ALA A 20 -11.28 32.32 6.84
N LEU A 21 -10.50 33.31 7.27
CA LEU A 21 -9.93 33.38 8.63
C LEU A 21 -11.03 33.51 9.70
N ILE A 22 -12.02 34.38 9.47
CA ILE A 22 -13.16 34.54 10.38
C ILE A 22 -13.93 33.22 10.48
N GLY A 23 -14.20 32.57 9.37
CA GLY A 23 -14.85 31.25 9.35
C GLY A 23 -14.06 30.21 10.14
N TYR A 24 -12.74 30.16 9.97
CA TYR A 24 -11.85 29.25 10.69
C TYR A 24 -11.86 29.50 12.21
N PHE A 25 -11.69 30.73 12.65
CA PHE A 25 -11.73 31.09 14.08
C PHE A 25 -13.12 30.97 14.70
N SER A 26 -14.17 31.00 13.90
CA SER A 26 -15.55 30.74 14.34
C SER A 26 -15.91 29.26 14.42
N GLY A 27 -14.92 28.36 14.27
CA GLY A 27 -15.13 26.92 14.32
C GLY A 27 -15.56 26.29 13.00
N GLY A 28 -15.39 27.02 11.90
CA GLY A 28 -15.60 26.50 10.54
C GLY A 28 -14.63 25.36 10.25
N ARG A 29 -15.15 24.29 9.69
CA ARG A 29 -14.36 23.12 9.30
C ARG A 29 -14.11 23.16 7.79
N TRP A 30 -12.91 22.79 7.38
CA TRP A 30 -12.51 22.75 5.95
C TRP A 30 -13.00 21.48 5.24
N LEU A 31 -13.65 20.57 5.97
CA LEU A 31 -14.13 19.32 5.44
C LEU A 31 -15.61 19.43 5.11
N ILE A 32 -15.92 19.33 3.81
CA ILE A 32 -17.28 19.23 3.29
C ILE A 32 -17.37 17.88 2.58
N LEU A 33 -18.29 17.04 3.01
CA LEU A 33 -18.56 15.76 2.40
C LEU A 33 -19.89 15.85 1.62
N LYS A 34 -20.03 15.01 0.61
CA LYS A 34 -21.25 14.87 -0.16
C LYS A 34 -21.73 13.42 -0.04
N ASP A 35 -22.99 13.25 0.32
CA ASP A 35 -23.69 11.97 0.27
C ASP A 35 -24.93 12.06 -0.62
N SER A 36 -25.78 11.05 -0.60
CA SER A 36 -27.05 11.02 -1.33
C SER A 36 -28.05 12.09 -0.89
N GLU A 37 -27.89 12.64 0.32
CA GLU A 37 -28.76 13.68 0.89
C GLU A 37 -28.23 15.09 0.58
N GLY A 38 -26.96 15.24 0.12
CA GLY A 38 -26.36 16.51 -0.26
C GLY A 38 -25.01 16.79 0.36
N LEU A 39 -24.65 18.08 0.47
CA LEU A 39 -23.40 18.52 1.08
C LEU A 39 -23.60 18.67 2.59
N TYR A 40 -22.70 18.09 3.37
CA TYR A 40 -22.71 18.21 4.82
C TYR A 40 -21.31 18.39 5.41
N VAL A 41 -21.25 19.01 6.58
CA VAL A 41 -20.03 19.08 7.40
C VAL A 41 -20.10 17.95 8.43
N PRO A 42 -19.18 16.99 8.42
CA PRO A 42 -19.25 15.88 9.36
C PRO A 42 -19.13 16.40 10.79
N SER A 43 -20.11 16.12 11.61
CA SER A 43 -20.16 16.56 13.02
C SER A 43 -19.23 15.75 13.92
N ASN A 44 -18.82 14.57 13.51
CA ASN A 44 -18.04 13.64 14.34
C ASN A 44 -16.93 12.95 13.50
N THR A 45 -15.74 13.54 13.52
CA THR A 45 -14.49 12.98 12.96
C THR A 45 -13.59 12.44 14.07
N LYS A 46 -14.16 12.13 15.24
CA LYS A 46 -13.38 11.65 16.37
C LYS A 46 -12.91 10.22 16.09
N LEU A 47 -11.60 10.04 16.07
CA LEU A 47 -10.99 8.72 16.05
C LEU A 47 -10.97 8.17 17.49
N VAL A 48 -11.40 6.94 17.63
CA VAL A 48 -11.32 6.17 18.87
C VAL A 48 -10.23 5.13 18.71
N SER A 49 -9.31 5.09 19.67
CA SER A 49 -8.25 4.08 19.72
C SER A 49 -8.65 3.01 20.73
N GLN A 50 -8.52 1.75 20.33
CA GLN A 50 -8.75 0.58 21.17
C GLN A 50 -7.60 -0.40 20.99
N SER A 51 -7.35 -1.22 22.01
CA SER A 51 -6.29 -2.21 22.03
C SER A 51 -6.85 -3.53 22.57
N TYR A 52 -6.63 -4.60 21.82
CA TYR A 52 -7.15 -5.93 22.13
C TYR A 52 -6.00 -6.92 22.22
N ALA A 53 -5.90 -7.63 23.34
CA ALA A 53 -5.09 -8.83 23.43
C ALA A 53 -5.78 -9.95 22.65
N LEU A 54 -5.03 -10.67 21.84
CA LEU A 54 -5.56 -11.75 21.00
C LEU A 54 -5.03 -13.10 21.48
N ASP A 55 -5.82 -14.13 21.29
CA ASP A 55 -5.33 -15.51 21.36
C ASP A 55 -4.42 -15.83 20.18
N ALA A 56 -3.64 -16.90 20.28
CA ALA A 56 -2.73 -17.31 19.22
C ALA A 56 -3.47 -17.76 17.96
N PHE A 57 -2.93 -17.39 16.81
CA PHE A 57 -3.40 -17.81 15.49
C PHE A 57 -2.22 -18.16 14.58
N THR A 58 -2.47 -18.85 13.48
CA THR A 58 -1.47 -19.21 12.48
C THR A 58 -1.77 -18.60 11.11
N SER A 59 -2.97 -18.08 10.90
CA SER A 59 -3.37 -17.46 9.65
C SER A 59 -4.10 -16.14 9.89
N ILE A 60 -4.02 -15.24 8.90
CA ILE A 60 -4.56 -13.89 8.94
C ILE A 60 -5.44 -13.69 7.71
N ASN A 61 -6.65 -13.16 7.93
CA ASN A 61 -7.56 -12.72 6.88
C ASN A 61 -8.06 -11.31 7.22
N ILE A 62 -7.75 -10.33 6.38
CA ILE A 62 -8.14 -8.93 6.57
C ILE A 62 -8.97 -8.49 5.37
N VAL A 63 -10.17 -7.99 5.65
CA VAL A 63 -11.01 -7.29 4.67
C VAL A 63 -11.12 -5.86 5.13
N ASN A 64 -10.53 -4.95 4.37
CA ASN A 64 -10.39 -3.55 4.73
C ASN A 64 -11.05 -2.63 3.69
N ASP A 65 -12.22 -2.11 4.03
CA ASP A 65 -12.89 -1.14 3.16
C ASP A 65 -12.19 0.23 3.17
N TYR A 66 -11.63 0.64 4.33
CA TYR A 66 -11.07 1.97 4.48
C TYR A 66 -10.12 2.09 5.68
N GLY A 67 -8.93 2.63 5.46
CA GLY A 67 -7.91 2.90 6.47
C GLY A 67 -6.65 2.07 6.27
N ASP A 68 -5.60 2.46 6.98
CA ASP A 68 -4.30 1.83 6.82
C ASP A 68 -4.24 0.50 7.58
N VAL A 69 -3.58 -0.47 7.00
CA VAL A 69 -3.33 -1.81 7.57
C VAL A 69 -1.84 -1.96 7.85
N GLU A 70 -1.48 -2.19 9.09
CA GLU A 70 -0.09 -2.44 9.47
C GLU A 70 0.04 -3.77 10.20
N ILE A 71 0.91 -4.68 9.73
CA ILE A 71 1.25 -5.93 10.41
C ILE A 71 2.71 -5.89 10.81
N VAL A 72 2.99 -6.05 12.11
CA VAL A 72 4.35 -5.93 12.65
C VAL A 72 4.73 -7.15 13.47
N ALA A 73 5.82 -7.81 13.11
CA ALA A 73 6.41 -8.82 13.99
C ALA A 73 7.16 -8.13 15.12
N SER A 74 6.56 -8.08 16.30
CA SER A 74 7.06 -7.32 17.44
C SER A 74 6.58 -7.90 18.77
N GLY A 75 7.47 -7.88 19.76
CA GLY A 75 7.10 -8.30 21.11
C GLY A 75 6.98 -9.82 21.28
N ARG A 76 6.10 -10.25 22.19
CA ARG A 76 5.84 -11.65 22.55
C ARG A 76 4.38 -12.04 22.45
N ASP A 77 3.49 -11.06 22.32
CA ASP A 77 2.05 -11.28 22.41
C ASP A 77 1.36 -10.87 21.11
N PHE A 78 0.30 -11.58 20.76
CA PHE A 78 -0.61 -11.19 19.71
C PHE A 78 -1.50 -10.05 20.20
N LYS A 79 -1.57 -8.97 19.45
CA LYS A 79 -2.33 -7.78 19.83
C LYS A 79 -2.87 -7.06 18.59
N LEU A 80 -4.07 -6.53 18.70
CA LEU A 80 -4.68 -5.67 17.69
C LEU A 80 -4.91 -4.27 18.29
N ASP A 81 -4.31 -3.26 17.72
CA ASP A 81 -4.62 -1.86 17.97
C ASP A 81 -5.46 -1.32 16.82
N THR A 82 -6.55 -0.64 17.15
CA THR A 82 -7.42 0.00 16.17
C THR A 82 -7.52 1.49 16.45
N LYS A 83 -7.50 2.29 15.41
CA LYS A 83 -7.76 3.72 15.45
C LYS A 83 -8.78 4.04 14.36
N VAL A 84 -10.05 4.06 14.71
CA VAL A 84 -11.15 4.13 13.75
C VAL A 84 -12.12 5.25 14.11
N LEU A 85 -12.92 5.69 13.15
CA LEU A 85 -14.00 6.63 13.42
C LEU A 85 -14.99 6.01 14.42
N GLU A 86 -15.50 6.80 15.37
CA GLU A 86 -16.46 6.36 16.39
C GLU A 86 -17.68 5.64 15.80
N GLN A 87 -17.96 5.86 14.53
CA GLN A 87 -19.09 5.26 13.81
C GLN A 87 -18.65 4.10 12.87
N ALA A 88 -17.36 3.80 12.76
CA ALA A 88 -16.90 2.68 11.98
C ALA A 88 -17.00 1.38 12.78
N ASP A 89 -17.36 0.31 12.11
CA ASP A 89 -17.36 -1.01 12.72
C ASP A 89 -16.07 -1.74 12.35
N VAL A 90 -15.29 -2.09 13.37
CA VAL A 90 -14.19 -3.05 13.24
C VAL A 90 -14.61 -4.30 13.98
N THR A 91 -14.70 -5.39 13.27
CA THR A 91 -14.97 -6.69 13.85
C THR A 91 -13.75 -7.58 13.73
N TYR A 92 -13.49 -8.40 14.72
CA TYR A 92 -12.47 -9.44 14.65
C TYR A 92 -12.93 -10.70 15.37
N HIS A 93 -12.49 -11.83 14.87
CA HIS A 93 -12.69 -13.12 15.52
C HIS A 93 -11.57 -14.10 15.15
N ILE A 94 -11.33 -15.07 15.99
CA ILE A 94 -10.39 -16.16 15.73
C ILE A 94 -11.18 -17.45 15.67
N ASP A 95 -11.13 -18.13 14.55
CA ASP A 95 -11.75 -19.43 14.36
C ASP A 95 -10.78 -20.39 13.63
N ASN A 96 -10.66 -21.61 14.14
CA ASN A 96 -9.78 -22.65 13.60
C ASN A 96 -8.34 -22.16 13.32
N GLY A 97 -7.78 -21.28 14.18
CA GLY A 97 -6.42 -20.75 14.03
C GLY A 97 -6.30 -19.61 13.02
N THR A 98 -7.39 -19.12 12.45
CA THR A 98 -7.40 -17.97 11.55
C THR A 98 -7.97 -16.75 12.25
N LEU A 99 -7.20 -15.67 12.33
CA LEU A 99 -7.69 -14.35 12.73
C LEU A 99 -8.33 -13.69 11.51
N THR A 100 -9.62 -13.37 11.62
CA THR A 100 -10.33 -12.55 10.64
C THR A 100 -10.56 -11.15 11.21
N ILE A 101 -10.21 -10.12 10.45
CA ILE A 101 -10.47 -8.71 10.78
C ILE A 101 -11.25 -8.10 9.61
N GLU A 102 -12.35 -7.44 9.92
CA GLU A 102 -13.15 -6.73 8.94
C GLU A 102 -13.34 -5.28 9.38
N THR A 103 -12.95 -4.35 8.52
CA THR A 103 -13.21 -2.92 8.71
C THR A 103 -14.26 -2.51 7.70
N MET A 104 -15.41 -2.06 8.18
CA MET A 104 -16.49 -1.61 7.32
C MET A 104 -16.71 -0.12 7.51
N ALA A 105 -16.60 0.65 6.43
CA ALA A 105 -17.18 1.98 6.42
C ALA A 105 -18.70 1.82 6.51
N LYS A 106 -19.35 2.42 7.51
CA LYS A 106 -20.82 2.48 7.50
C LYS A 106 -21.24 3.16 6.21
N LYS A 107 -21.90 2.41 5.33
CA LYS A 107 -22.41 2.90 4.05
C LYS A 107 -23.28 4.13 4.30
N LYS A 108 -22.69 5.30 4.08
CA LYS A 108 -23.46 6.44 3.61
C LYS A 108 -23.27 6.45 2.10
N ASP A 109 -24.32 6.14 1.37
CA ASP A 109 -24.31 6.20 -0.08
C ASP A 109 -23.83 7.59 -0.52
N GLY A 110 -22.69 7.66 -1.20
CA GLY A 110 -22.20 8.92 -1.75
C GLY A 110 -20.68 8.99 -1.86
N PHE A 111 -20.21 9.75 -2.83
CA PHE A 111 -18.80 10.06 -3.04
C PHE A 111 -18.35 11.06 -1.96
N GLN A 112 -17.33 10.72 -1.18
CA GLN A 112 -16.75 11.60 -0.18
C GLN A 112 -15.61 12.41 -0.84
N PHE A 113 -15.79 13.71 -0.93
CA PHE A 113 -14.77 14.65 -1.39
C PHE A 113 -14.54 15.70 -0.30
N GLY A 114 -13.30 15.89 0.14
CA GLY A 114 -13.00 16.88 1.16
C GLY A 114 -11.56 17.38 1.11
N PHE A 115 -11.37 18.63 1.53
CA PHE A 115 -10.05 19.21 1.78
C PHE A 115 -9.83 19.28 3.30
N GLY A 116 -8.78 18.64 3.81
CA GLY A 116 -8.39 18.71 5.21
C GLY A 116 -7.55 17.50 5.64
N ASN A 117 -6.73 17.68 6.66
CA ASN A 117 -5.98 16.60 7.29
C ASN A 117 -6.92 15.76 8.14
N LEU A 118 -7.48 14.72 7.57
CA LEU A 118 -8.13 13.66 8.33
C LEU A 118 -7.01 12.70 8.77
N SER A 119 -6.90 12.46 10.06
CA SER A 119 -6.11 11.31 10.52
C SER A 119 -6.77 10.07 9.94
N SER A 120 -6.05 9.30 9.13
CA SER A 120 -6.57 8.06 8.55
C SER A 120 -6.93 7.07 9.66
N PRO A 121 -8.07 6.38 9.54
CA PRO A 121 -8.31 5.18 10.33
C PRO A 121 -7.18 4.18 10.09
N SER A 122 -6.88 3.37 11.08
CA SER A 122 -5.85 2.35 10.92
C SER A 122 -6.10 1.15 11.83
N ILE A 123 -5.68 -0.01 11.37
CA ILE A 123 -5.53 -1.21 12.18
C ILE A 123 -4.05 -1.58 12.22
N LYS A 124 -3.58 -1.95 13.40
CA LYS A 124 -2.21 -2.42 13.59
C LYS A 124 -2.21 -3.75 14.33
N LEU A 125 -1.80 -4.78 13.62
CA LEU A 125 -1.71 -6.13 14.13
C LEU A 125 -0.26 -6.44 14.54
N TYR A 126 -0.08 -6.83 15.78
CA TYR A 126 1.20 -7.28 16.30
C TYR A 126 1.21 -8.81 16.35
N VAL A 127 2.24 -9.36 15.74
CA VAL A 127 2.54 -10.79 15.76
C VAL A 127 3.83 -10.99 16.55
N PRO A 128 3.93 -11.98 17.44
CA PRO A 128 5.19 -12.23 18.15
C PRO A 128 6.35 -12.44 17.18
N LYS A 129 7.54 -11.91 17.55
CA LYS A 129 8.75 -12.22 16.80
C LYS A 129 8.95 -13.73 16.72
N ASP A 130 9.52 -14.22 15.69
CA ASP A 130 9.81 -15.65 15.45
C ASP A 130 8.55 -16.50 15.18
N THR A 131 7.35 -15.90 15.07
CA THR A 131 6.16 -16.60 14.61
C THR A 131 6.16 -16.68 13.09
N LYS A 132 6.07 -17.88 12.54
CA LYS A 132 5.82 -18.09 11.11
C LYS A 132 4.32 -18.21 10.87
N ILE A 133 3.78 -17.28 10.09
CA ILE A 133 2.36 -17.30 9.68
C ILE A 133 2.20 -18.24 8.48
N GLU A 134 1.20 -19.10 8.52
CA GLU A 134 0.92 -20.05 7.43
C GLU A 134 0.34 -19.34 6.21
N ALA A 135 -0.70 -18.52 6.42
CA ALA A 135 -1.35 -17.80 5.34
C ALA A 135 -1.75 -16.39 5.76
N ILE A 136 -1.55 -15.44 4.85
CA ILE A 136 -2.00 -14.07 4.98
C ILE A 136 -2.84 -13.75 3.74
N VAL A 137 -4.06 -13.32 3.96
CA VAL A 137 -4.94 -12.80 2.92
C VAL A 137 -5.35 -11.39 3.33
N ILE A 138 -5.11 -10.43 2.45
CA ILE A 138 -5.51 -9.05 2.65
C ILE A 138 -6.25 -8.59 1.39
N ASP A 139 -7.46 -8.09 1.59
CA ASP A 139 -8.28 -7.43 0.58
C ASP A 139 -8.56 -6.02 1.09
N SER A 140 -7.94 -5.02 0.46
CA SER A 140 -7.97 -3.62 0.89
C SER A 140 -8.44 -2.71 -0.24
N ASN A 141 -9.52 -1.98 0.00
CA ASN A 141 -10.03 -1.04 -0.99
C ASN A 141 -9.31 0.32 -0.93
N PHE A 142 -9.17 0.90 0.29
CA PHE A 142 -8.55 2.23 0.46
C PHE A 142 -7.67 2.28 1.70
N GLY A 143 -6.45 2.76 1.54
CA GLY A 143 -5.46 2.96 2.59
C GLY A 143 -4.16 2.23 2.29
N ASP A 144 -3.13 2.54 3.03
CA ASP A 144 -1.82 1.95 2.84
C ASP A 144 -1.70 0.61 3.58
N THR A 145 -0.99 -0.33 2.99
CA THR A 145 -0.68 -1.62 3.63
C THR A 145 0.80 -1.75 3.93
N ALA A 146 1.15 -1.96 5.20
CA ALA A 146 2.52 -2.11 5.65
C ALA A 146 2.75 -3.44 6.38
N ILE A 147 3.82 -4.18 6.03
CA ILE A 147 4.21 -5.44 6.68
C ILE A 147 5.67 -5.37 7.10
N HIS A 148 5.95 -5.57 8.40
CA HIS A 148 7.27 -5.41 8.95
C HIS A 148 7.74 -6.63 9.75
N GLY A 149 8.91 -7.16 9.40
CA GLY A 149 9.63 -8.20 10.14
C GLY A 149 8.96 -9.57 10.15
N LEU A 150 8.01 -9.82 9.25
CA LEU A 150 7.17 -11.00 9.28
C LEU A 150 7.75 -12.16 8.48
N GLN A 151 7.54 -13.39 9.00
CA GLN A 151 7.80 -14.63 8.27
C GLN A 151 6.47 -15.31 7.94
N TYR A 152 6.29 -15.72 6.68
CA TYR A 152 5.06 -16.36 6.24
C TYR A 152 5.32 -17.46 5.20
N GLN A 153 4.37 -18.39 5.05
CA GLN A 153 4.41 -19.36 3.98
C GLN A 153 3.74 -18.81 2.71
N GLN A 154 2.55 -18.24 2.86
CA GLN A 154 1.79 -17.71 1.72
C GLN A 154 1.23 -16.33 2.08
N LEU A 155 1.36 -15.40 1.14
CA LEU A 155 0.72 -14.08 1.21
C LEU A 155 0.00 -13.81 -0.10
N ASN A 156 -1.27 -13.44 0.00
CA ASN A 156 -2.08 -12.91 -1.09
C ASN A 156 -2.64 -11.56 -0.66
N LEU A 157 -2.22 -10.50 -1.34
CA LEU A 157 -2.63 -9.13 -1.08
C LEU A 157 -3.26 -8.54 -2.33
N ILE A 158 -4.49 -8.08 -2.19
CA ILE A 158 -5.21 -7.33 -3.22
C ILE A 158 -5.47 -5.93 -2.65
N GLN A 159 -5.07 -4.90 -3.39
CA GLN A 159 -5.26 -3.51 -2.97
C GLN A 159 -5.70 -2.64 -4.14
N ASP A 160 -6.81 -1.92 -3.96
CA ASP A 160 -7.29 -1.03 -5.01
C ASP A 160 -6.58 0.32 -4.98
N TYR A 161 -6.50 0.99 -3.81
CA TYR A 161 -5.91 2.33 -3.68
C TYR A 161 -5.05 2.45 -2.42
N GLY A 162 -3.82 2.89 -2.58
CA GLY A 162 -2.85 3.15 -1.52
C GLY A 162 -1.51 2.46 -1.78
N ASP A 163 -0.52 2.80 -0.99
CA ASP A 163 0.83 2.26 -1.15
C ASP A 163 1.00 0.95 -0.36
N ILE A 164 1.83 0.07 -0.90
CA ILE A 164 2.22 -1.18 -0.24
C ILE A 164 3.69 -1.11 0.16
N THR A 165 3.96 -1.30 1.44
CA THR A 165 5.33 -1.28 1.97
C THR A 165 5.62 -2.56 2.76
N PHE A 166 6.64 -3.33 2.33
CA PHE A 166 7.21 -4.41 3.14
C PHE A 166 8.61 -4.04 3.59
N ASN A 167 8.96 -4.44 4.80
CA ASN A 167 10.31 -4.25 5.31
C ASN A 167 10.74 -5.47 6.13
N ASN A 168 11.89 -6.06 5.75
CA ASN A 168 12.47 -7.22 6.42
C ASN A 168 11.49 -8.38 6.54
N THR A 169 10.96 -8.83 5.41
CA THR A 169 9.98 -9.92 5.33
C THR A 169 10.56 -11.15 4.63
N THR A 170 10.11 -12.32 5.06
CA THR A 170 10.51 -13.59 4.45
C THR A 170 9.27 -14.43 4.15
N GLY A 171 9.08 -14.80 2.89
CA GLY A 171 7.93 -15.57 2.41
C GLY A 171 8.31 -16.75 1.53
N ASP A 172 7.54 -17.84 1.60
CA ASP A 172 7.71 -18.94 0.66
C ASP A 172 6.97 -18.64 -0.66
N ARG A 173 5.81 -17.96 -0.58
CA ARG A 173 5.06 -17.48 -1.75
C ARG A 173 4.42 -16.13 -1.46
N THR A 174 4.64 -15.18 -2.36
CA THR A 174 4.08 -13.84 -2.29
C THR A 174 3.32 -13.53 -3.58
N GLU A 175 2.06 -13.14 -3.46
CA GLU A 175 1.23 -12.71 -4.57
C GLU A 175 0.60 -11.36 -4.22
N ILE A 176 0.83 -10.35 -5.05
CA ILE A 176 0.34 -8.99 -4.85
C ILE A 176 -0.38 -8.52 -6.12
N ARG A 177 -1.59 -8.00 -5.96
CA ARG A 177 -2.32 -7.28 -7.00
C ARG A 177 -2.64 -5.89 -6.50
N GLN A 178 -2.25 -4.88 -7.27
CA GLN A 178 -2.46 -3.48 -6.92
C GLN A 178 -2.98 -2.71 -8.12
N SER A 179 -4.05 -1.93 -7.91
CA SER A 179 -4.57 -1.10 -8.99
C SER A 179 -3.94 0.30 -9.00
N PHE A 180 -3.81 0.97 -7.84
CA PHE A 180 -3.24 2.32 -7.76
C PHE A 180 -2.41 2.51 -6.49
N GLY A 181 -1.16 2.93 -6.65
CA GLY A 181 -0.22 3.23 -5.58
C GLY A 181 1.15 2.64 -5.85
N ASP A 182 2.14 3.02 -5.08
CA ASP A 182 3.50 2.53 -5.21
C ASP A 182 3.72 1.27 -4.36
N LEU A 183 4.60 0.41 -4.84
CA LEU A 183 5.00 -0.82 -4.17
C LEU A 183 6.47 -0.74 -3.77
N THR A 184 6.75 -0.70 -2.48
CA THR A 184 8.12 -0.64 -1.95
C THR A 184 8.41 -1.84 -1.05
N LEU A 185 9.26 -2.75 -1.51
CA LEU A 185 9.62 -3.96 -0.78
C LEU A 185 11.11 -3.96 -0.43
N GLN A 186 11.43 -3.70 0.83
CA GLN A 186 12.80 -3.62 1.32
C GLN A 186 13.18 -4.84 2.13
N GLN A 187 14.39 -5.37 1.90
CA GLN A 187 14.91 -6.55 2.59
C GLN A 187 13.96 -7.76 2.50
N LEU A 188 13.36 -7.92 1.30
CA LEU A 188 12.49 -9.05 1.01
C LEU A 188 13.30 -10.30 0.70
N THR A 189 12.87 -11.45 1.24
CA THR A 189 13.28 -12.77 0.74
C THR A 189 12.03 -13.56 0.36
N SER A 190 11.91 -13.96 -0.91
CA SER A 190 10.78 -14.75 -1.39
C SER A 190 11.23 -15.91 -2.26
N ASN A 191 10.58 -17.10 -2.10
CA ASN A 191 10.87 -18.30 -2.90
C ASN A 191 9.91 -18.48 -4.08
N GLY A 192 8.87 -17.69 -4.18
CA GLY A 192 7.95 -17.57 -5.31
C GLY A 192 7.26 -16.20 -5.20
N PHE A 193 7.32 -15.43 -6.29
CA PHE A 193 6.92 -14.05 -6.25
C PHE A 193 6.11 -13.67 -7.49
N THR A 194 4.93 -13.07 -7.29
CA THR A 194 4.10 -12.58 -8.39
C THR A 194 3.52 -11.22 -8.02
N ILE A 195 3.72 -10.24 -8.89
CA ILE A 195 3.10 -8.91 -8.82
C ILE A 195 2.33 -8.65 -10.11
N GLU A 196 1.11 -8.15 -9.95
CA GLU A 196 0.32 -7.51 -10.99
C GLU A 196 -0.02 -6.09 -10.52
N SER A 197 0.50 -5.06 -11.20
CA SER A 197 0.22 -3.65 -10.92
C SER A 197 -0.40 -2.97 -12.13
N GLU A 198 -1.39 -2.11 -11.89
CA GLU A 198 -1.95 -1.29 -12.96
C GLU A 198 -1.28 0.08 -13.05
N HIS A 199 -1.12 0.78 -11.92
CA HIS A 199 -0.53 2.12 -11.86
C HIS A 199 0.28 2.32 -10.59
N GLY A 200 1.53 2.73 -10.74
CA GLY A 200 2.48 3.04 -9.68
C GLY A 200 3.84 2.40 -9.91
N ASP A 201 4.82 2.89 -9.22
CA ASP A 201 6.19 2.40 -9.34
C ASP A 201 6.40 1.18 -8.43
N ILE A 202 7.28 0.28 -8.86
CA ILE A 202 7.65 -0.94 -8.13
C ILE A 202 9.13 -0.85 -7.77
N ASP A 203 9.44 -0.80 -6.47
CA ASP A 203 10.82 -0.80 -5.96
C ASP A 203 11.04 -2.02 -5.04
N ILE A 204 11.97 -2.89 -5.41
CA ILE A 204 12.28 -4.11 -4.66
C ILE A 204 13.77 -4.20 -4.36
N ASP A 205 14.11 -4.19 -3.07
CA ASP A 205 15.43 -4.57 -2.56
C ASP A 205 15.33 -5.92 -1.84
N GLY A 206 16.04 -6.93 -2.32
CA GLY A 206 15.94 -8.24 -1.68
C GLY A 206 16.55 -9.40 -2.43
N THR A 207 16.03 -10.58 -2.12
CA THR A 207 16.42 -11.84 -2.75
C THR A 207 15.17 -12.54 -3.28
N LEU A 208 15.10 -12.73 -4.59
CA LEU A 208 14.01 -13.44 -5.25
C LEU A 208 14.50 -14.81 -5.71
N ASN A 209 14.00 -15.86 -5.10
CA ASN A 209 14.32 -17.24 -5.43
C ASN A 209 13.16 -17.90 -6.17
N GLY A 210 13.44 -19.01 -6.87
CA GLY A 210 12.43 -19.75 -7.62
C GLY A 210 11.90 -18.97 -8.81
N GLN A 211 10.59 -18.92 -8.96
CA GLN A 211 9.90 -18.23 -10.07
C GLN A 211 9.39 -16.89 -9.59
N SER A 212 9.83 -15.81 -10.24
CA SER A 212 9.38 -14.44 -9.97
C SER A 212 8.79 -13.84 -11.24
N THR A 213 7.59 -13.27 -11.12
CA THR A 213 6.89 -12.62 -12.24
C THR A 213 6.37 -11.26 -11.79
N ILE A 214 6.69 -10.23 -12.55
CA ILE A 214 6.23 -8.86 -12.34
C ILE A 214 5.57 -8.39 -13.64
N THR A 215 4.34 -7.94 -13.53
CA THR A 215 3.61 -7.35 -14.65
C THR A 215 3.08 -6.00 -14.20
N SER A 216 3.39 -4.92 -14.96
CA SER A 216 2.84 -3.59 -14.72
C SER A 216 2.33 -2.97 -16.02
N SER A 217 1.25 -2.19 -15.88
CA SER A 217 0.72 -1.43 -17.01
C SER A 217 1.35 -0.04 -17.12
N PHE A 218 1.52 0.66 -15.98
CA PHE A 218 2.09 2.01 -15.92
C PHE A 218 2.93 2.18 -14.66
N GLY A 219 4.16 2.64 -14.81
CA GLY A 219 5.12 2.91 -13.75
C GLY A 219 6.44 2.21 -14.00
N ASP A 220 7.48 2.67 -13.35
CA ASP A 220 8.82 2.12 -13.45
C ASP A 220 9.00 0.93 -12.49
N THR A 221 9.88 0.01 -12.86
CA THR A 221 10.21 -1.14 -12.02
C THR A 221 11.71 -1.17 -11.74
N THR A 222 12.08 -0.96 -10.48
CA THR A 222 13.47 -0.97 -10.01
C THR A 222 13.70 -2.17 -9.09
N LEU A 223 14.67 -3.01 -9.43
CA LEU A 223 14.99 -4.25 -8.72
C LEU A 223 16.45 -4.25 -8.29
N HIS A 224 16.71 -4.12 -6.98
CA HIS A 224 18.04 -4.27 -6.39
C HIS A 224 18.19 -5.65 -5.75
N LEU A 225 18.61 -6.64 -6.54
CA LEU A 225 18.61 -8.03 -6.11
C LEU A 225 19.97 -8.49 -5.59
N GLN A 226 19.93 -9.17 -4.46
CA GLN A 226 21.10 -9.79 -3.84
C GLN A 226 21.48 -11.12 -4.51
N ASN A 227 20.70 -11.56 -5.47
CA ASN A 227 20.97 -12.74 -6.29
C ASN A 227 22.19 -12.51 -7.18
N LYS A 228 23.01 -13.56 -7.35
CA LYS A 228 24.11 -13.50 -8.32
C LYS A 228 23.56 -13.57 -9.74
N GLN A 229 24.08 -12.71 -10.61
CA GLN A 229 23.64 -12.68 -12.01
C GLN A 229 23.79 -14.04 -12.73
N SER A 230 24.80 -14.83 -12.37
CA SER A 230 25.00 -16.18 -12.94
C SER A 230 23.91 -17.18 -12.58
N ASP A 231 23.19 -16.95 -11.50
CA ASP A 231 22.24 -17.88 -10.91
C ASP A 231 20.78 -17.55 -11.32
N VAL A 232 20.56 -16.40 -11.97
CA VAL A 232 19.25 -15.90 -12.37
C VAL A 232 19.10 -15.91 -13.89
N GLY A 233 18.12 -16.65 -14.39
CA GLY A 233 17.58 -16.45 -15.74
C GLY A 233 16.58 -15.30 -15.71
N TYR A 234 16.58 -14.45 -16.71
CA TYR A 234 15.61 -13.38 -16.78
C TYR A 234 15.05 -13.16 -18.17
N ASP A 235 13.81 -12.72 -18.22
CA ASP A 235 13.12 -12.23 -19.39
C ASP A 235 12.49 -10.88 -19.05
N LEU A 236 13.10 -9.79 -19.55
CA LEU A 236 12.73 -8.42 -19.24
C LEU A 236 12.21 -7.74 -20.50
N LYS A 237 11.01 -7.22 -20.43
CA LYS A 237 10.33 -6.61 -21.57
C LYS A 237 9.56 -5.38 -21.15
N THR A 238 9.73 -4.28 -21.87
CA THR A 238 8.84 -3.13 -21.87
C THR A 238 8.38 -2.81 -23.29
N ASP A 239 7.11 -2.42 -23.44
CA ASP A 239 6.61 -2.01 -24.76
C ASP A 239 6.94 -0.52 -25.04
N PHE A 240 6.96 0.33 -23.98
CA PHE A 240 7.34 1.74 -24.05
C PHE A 240 8.19 2.11 -22.84
N GLY A 241 9.51 2.09 -22.99
CA GLY A 241 10.52 2.38 -21.98
C GLY A 241 11.84 1.71 -22.30
N ASP A 242 12.80 1.87 -21.41
CA ASP A 242 14.13 1.33 -21.53
C ASP A 242 14.37 0.19 -20.52
N VAL A 243 15.30 -0.72 -20.84
CA VAL A 243 15.73 -1.79 -19.93
C VAL A 243 17.19 -1.57 -19.58
N THR A 244 17.49 -1.45 -18.28
CA THR A 244 18.86 -1.30 -17.77
C THR A 244 19.19 -2.51 -16.87
N ILE A 245 20.38 -3.07 -17.06
CA ILE A 245 20.89 -4.16 -16.22
C ILE A 245 22.29 -3.81 -15.76
N ASN A 246 22.49 -3.72 -14.45
CA ASN A 246 23.77 -3.35 -13.84
C ASN A 246 24.36 -2.07 -14.45
N ASP A 247 23.56 -1.02 -14.54
CA ASP A 247 23.90 0.29 -15.15
C ASP A 247 24.22 0.26 -16.67
N GLU A 248 23.94 -0.85 -17.35
CA GLU A 248 24.12 -0.96 -18.80
C GLU A 248 22.74 -0.98 -19.50
N GLU A 249 22.48 0.05 -20.30
CA GLU A 249 21.25 0.14 -21.11
C GLU A 249 21.21 -0.96 -22.18
N GLN A 250 20.09 -1.61 -22.31
CA GLN A 250 19.84 -2.68 -23.25
C GLN A 250 18.82 -2.23 -24.30
N SER A 251 18.88 -2.75 -25.50
CA SER A 251 17.90 -2.43 -26.53
C SER A 251 16.83 -3.51 -26.66
N GLY A 252 15.57 -3.14 -26.44
CA GLY A 252 14.41 -4.02 -26.62
C GLY A 252 14.24 -5.07 -25.53
N THR A 253 13.64 -6.19 -25.88
CA THR A 253 13.46 -7.32 -24.96
C THR A 253 14.79 -7.98 -24.66
N VAL A 254 15.08 -8.18 -23.36
CA VAL A 254 16.32 -8.81 -22.90
C VAL A 254 16.03 -10.16 -22.27
N THR A 255 16.60 -11.20 -22.82
CA THR A 255 16.44 -12.56 -22.30
C THR A 255 17.79 -13.18 -21.99
N GLN A 256 17.98 -13.59 -20.74
CA GLN A 256 19.12 -14.41 -20.33
C GLN A 256 18.62 -15.77 -19.85
N VAL A 257 18.96 -16.82 -20.59
CA VAL A 257 18.68 -18.18 -20.19
C VAL A 257 19.86 -18.71 -19.38
N THR A 258 19.65 -18.96 -18.11
CA THR A 258 20.59 -19.71 -17.28
C THR A 258 20.06 -21.11 -16.99
N LYS A 259 20.94 -22.00 -16.58
CA LYS A 259 20.51 -23.30 -16.00
C LYS A 259 20.19 -23.16 -14.52
N GLY A 260 20.14 -21.92 -14.02
CA GLY A 260 19.88 -21.60 -12.62
C GLY A 260 18.45 -21.94 -12.18
N GLU A 261 18.30 -22.11 -10.89
CA GLU A 261 17.01 -22.46 -10.27
C GLU A 261 16.06 -21.24 -10.17
N HIS A 262 16.58 -20.02 -10.43
CA HIS A 262 15.85 -18.77 -10.27
C HIS A 262 15.51 -18.18 -11.63
N GLN A 263 14.25 -17.78 -11.79
CA GLN A 263 13.75 -17.14 -13.01
C GLN A 263 13.03 -15.85 -12.65
N LEU A 264 13.38 -14.76 -13.33
CA LEU A 264 12.77 -13.44 -13.20
C LEU A 264 12.14 -13.02 -14.52
N ASN A 265 10.83 -12.87 -14.53
CA ASN A 265 10.09 -12.37 -15.68
C ASN A 265 9.50 -11.00 -15.33
N VAL A 266 9.86 -9.96 -16.07
CA VAL A 266 9.31 -8.62 -15.90
C VAL A 266 8.72 -8.14 -17.21
N SER A 267 7.47 -7.75 -17.20
CA SER A 267 6.75 -7.25 -18.37
C SER A 267 6.01 -5.95 -18.04
N LEU A 268 6.41 -4.85 -18.67
CA LEU A 268 5.76 -3.56 -18.56
C LEU A 268 5.12 -3.17 -19.89
N SER A 269 3.97 -2.48 -19.81
CA SER A 269 3.43 -1.79 -20.98
C SER A 269 4.06 -0.40 -21.14
N HIS A 270 4.17 0.37 -20.06
CA HIS A 270 4.78 1.71 -20.06
C HIS A 270 5.60 1.89 -18.80
N GLY A 271 6.87 2.23 -18.95
CA GLY A 271 7.83 2.47 -17.88
C GLY A 271 9.15 1.79 -18.13
N ASP A 272 10.14 2.16 -17.35
CA ASP A 272 11.50 1.65 -17.44
C ASP A 272 11.69 0.44 -16.51
N ILE A 273 12.57 -0.47 -16.90
CA ILE A 273 12.99 -1.61 -16.08
C ILE A 273 14.45 -1.43 -15.72
N ASP A 274 14.75 -1.29 -14.44
CA ASP A 274 16.12 -1.25 -13.92
C ASP A 274 16.36 -2.45 -13.00
N VAL A 275 17.34 -3.29 -13.34
CA VAL A 275 17.69 -4.49 -12.58
C VAL A 275 19.15 -4.49 -12.22
N SER A 276 19.45 -4.44 -10.93
CA SER A 276 20.80 -4.63 -10.40
C SER A 276 20.92 -6.02 -9.76
N LEU A 277 21.91 -6.79 -10.21
CA LEU A 277 22.25 -8.13 -9.72
C LEU A 277 23.69 -8.16 -9.20
N LYS A 278 23.99 -8.99 -8.16
CA LYS A 278 25.36 -9.15 -7.65
C LYS A 278 26.26 -9.96 -8.57
#